data_5814562e001fd5de36eba6afe1a9a2d9
#
_entry.id   5814562e001fd5de36eba6afe1a9a2d9
#
_cell.length_a   1.000
_cell.length_b   1.000
_cell.length_c   1.000
_cell.angle_alpha   90.00
_cell.angle_beta   90.00
_cell.angle_gamma   90.00
#
_symmetry.space_group_name_H-M   'P 1'
#
loop_
_entity.id
_entity.type
_entity.pdbx_description
1 polymer ?
#
loop_
_entity_poly.entity_id
_entity_poly.type
_entity_poly.pdbx_seq_one_letter_code
_entity_poly.pdbx_strand_id
1 'polypeptide(L)'
;MIATGLSGWQSIASHHVPSTMHRKDWQGASTSSYMRQQFKSIGTAMENAIGKNFFAVDAVLGQKSQVLDVKAGTLQAVEEATWPLADKRTNINLEMEEPADILIFGLPRNFHYGPGMGTNPILMSLGIGGQLSRCWHAFREGGVIIAASLCDGWFNPHWFPSYEETYHALQKYCTAAELINSDDAMQIVNNYDYRYQYSNHYTYHSFHALSMISGGSAALLWTSAVFIAGAEAPGYARGMGFIPTSTFEEALDQAKRIVGKNPKILCTSECFSGGVAVHLH
;
A
#
# COMPACT_ATOMS: atom_id res chain seq x y z
N MET A 1 -11.86 -4.98 9.82
CA MET A 1 -12.61 -5.35 8.60
C MET A 1 -14.07 -4.95 8.62
N ILE A 2 -14.81 -5.11 9.72
CA ILE A 2 -16.21 -4.68 9.82
C ILE A 2 -16.38 -3.19 9.50
N ALA A 3 -15.50 -2.33 10.04
CA ALA A 3 -15.56 -0.89 9.80
C ALA A 3 -15.35 -0.49 8.33
N THR A 4 -14.51 -1.19 7.60
CA THR A 4 -14.29 -0.93 6.16
C THR A 4 -15.42 -1.45 5.27
N GLY A 5 -16.03 -2.58 5.63
CA GLY A 5 -17.09 -3.20 4.82
C GLY A 5 -18.46 -2.52 4.93
N LEU A 6 -18.76 -1.91 6.09
CA LEU A 6 -20.10 -1.36 6.37
C LEU A 6 -20.24 0.14 6.16
N SER A 7 -19.15 0.90 6.09
CA SER A 7 -19.20 2.36 6.18
C SER A 7 -19.01 3.09 4.84
N GLY A 8 -18.88 2.37 3.73
CA GLY A 8 -18.79 2.97 2.39
C GLY A 8 -17.51 3.78 2.15
N TRP A 9 -17.53 4.60 1.11
CA TRP A 9 -16.35 5.32 0.63
C TRP A 9 -15.82 6.37 1.63
N GLN A 10 -16.66 6.96 2.45
CA GLN A 10 -16.25 7.91 3.48
C GLN A 10 -15.34 7.24 4.50
N SER A 11 -15.62 5.99 4.84
CA SER A 11 -14.75 5.20 5.70
C SER A 11 -13.42 4.88 5.03
N ILE A 12 -13.43 4.51 3.76
CA ILE A 12 -12.20 4.28 2.99
C ILE A 12 -11.36 5.56 2.97
N ALA A 13 -11.96 6.72 2.70
CA ALA A 13 -11.28 8.01 2.72
C ALA A 13 -10.67 8.33 4.09
N SER A 14 -11.43 8.12 5.16
CA SER A 14 -10.98 8.43 6.53
C SER A 14 -9.87 7.52 7.02
N HIS A 15 -9.74 6.31 6.49
CA HIS A 15 -8.68 5.37 6.91
C HIS A 15 -7.44 5.46 6.04
N HIS A 16 -7.62 5.46 4.73
CA HIS A 16 -6.48 5.35 3.82
C HIS A 16 -5.74 6.69 3.68
N VAL A 17 -6.45 7.81 3.47
CA VAL A 17 -5.78 9.09 3.26
C VAL A 17 -5.02 9.56 4.51
N PRO A 18 -5.63 9.67 5.71
CA PRO A 18 -4.87 10.08 6.89
C PRO A 18 -3.74 9.11 7.26
N SER A 19 -3.96 7.79 7.17
CA SER A 19 -2.93 6.81 7.53
C SER A 19 -1.75 6.82 6.57
N THR A 20 -1.97 7.14 5.29
CA THR A 20 -0.87 7.25 4.32
C THR A 20 -0.06 8.53 4.47
N MET A 21 -0.60 9.55 5.09
CA MET A 21 0.11 10.80 5.40
C MET A 21 0.98 10.68 6.67
N HIS A 22 0.72 9.70 7.53
CA HIS A 22 1.55 9.38 8.68
C HIS A 22 2.70 8.46 8.27
N ARG A 23 3.87 9.01 8.07
CA ARG A 23 5.06 8.29 7.58
C ARG A 23 5.45 7.06 8.41
N LYS A 24 5.15 7.07 9.72
CA LYS A 24 5.56 6.00 10.64
C LYS A 24 4.50 4.91 10.85
N ASP A 25 3.25 5.16 10.50
CA ASP A 25 2.11 4.30 10.82
C ASP A 25 1.31 3.94 9.59
N TRP A 26 2.01 3.42 8.61
CA TRP A 26 1.42 3.09 7.33
C TRP A 26 0.37 1.98 7.42
N GLN A 27 -0.80 2.23 6.83
CA GLN A 27 -1.85 1.29 6.37
C GLN A 27 -1.99 -0.06 7.11
N GLY A 28 -2.01 -0.07 8.43
CA GLY A 28 -2.22 -1.31 9.17
C GLY A 28 -1.03 -2.27 9.14
N ALA A 29 0.14 -1.73 8.90
CA ALA A 29 1.39 -2.45 8.89
C ALA A 29 1.67 -3.17 10.21
N SER A 30 1.23 -2.60 11.33
CA SER A 30 1.28 -3.21 12.65
C SER A 30 -0.06 -3.06 13.37
N THR A 31 -0.25 -3.77 14.47
CA THR A 31 -1.45 -3.65 15.30
C THR A 31 -1.55 -2.29 15.99
N SER A 32 -0.43 -1.60 16.19
CA SER A 32 -0.35 -0.24 16.76
C SER A 32 -0.52 0.88 15.71
N SER A 33 -0.66 0.56 14.44
CA SER A 33 -0.78 1.56 13.38
C SER A 33 -2.00 2.45 13.55
N TYR A 34 -1.90 3.69 13.05
CA TYR A 34 -3.00 4.66 13.09
C TYR A 34 -4.28 4.10 12.48
N MET A 35 -4.17 3.39 11.37
CA MET A 35 -5.31 2.74 10.71
C MET A 35 -6.00 1.72 11.65
N ARG A 36 -5.23 0.91 12.37
CA ARG A 36 -5.78 -0.06 13.33
C ARG A 36 -6.47 0.62 14.51
N GLN A 37 -5.89 1.70 15.02
CA GLN A 37 -6.52 2.48 16.10
C GLN A 37 -7.83 3.12 15.64
N GLN A 38 -7.92 3.61 14.41
CA GLN A 38 -9.18 4.10 13.85
C GLN A 38 -10.22 2.98 13.74
N PHE A 39 -9.86 1.81 13.25
CA PHE A 39 -10.77 0.66 13.17
C PHE A 39 -11.32 0.27 14.55
N LYS A 40 -10.46 0.26 15.54
CA LYS A 40 -10.86 0.00 16.93
C LYS A 40 -11.85 1.05 17.42
N SER A 41 -11.56 2.33 17.25
CA SER A 41 -12.43 3.43 17.66
C SER A 41 -13.80 3.37 16.99
N ILE A 42 -13.85 3.05 15.70
CA ILE A 42 -15.12 2.91 14.96
C ILE A 42 -15.90 1.68 15.48
N GLY A 43 -15.24 0.54 15.66
CA GLY A 43 -15.87 -0.66 16.22
C GLY A 43 -16.51 -0.39 17.57
N THR A 44 -15.78 0.28 18.47
CA THR A 44 -16.30 0.68 19.80
C THR A 44 -17.47 1.66 19.68
N ALA A 45 -17.40 2.64 18.79
CA ALA A 45 -18.50 3.59 18.56
C ALA A 45 -19.76 2.87 18.06
N MET A 46 -19.60 1.86 17.19
CA MET A 46 -20.72 1.04 16.71
C MET A 46 -21.34 0.23 17.84
N GLU A 47 -20.54 -0.46 18.68
CA GLU A 47 -21.03 -1.19 19.85
C GLU A 47 -21.83 -0.28 20.79
N ASN A 48 -21.31 0.91 21.06
CA ASN A 48 -21.99 1.90 21.91
C ASN A 48 -23.33 2.36 21.29
N ALA A 49 -23.36 2.58 19.97
CA ALA A 49 -24.57 3.01 19.28
C ALA A 49 -25.69 1.97 19.28
N ILE A 50 -25.35 0.69 19.21
CA ILE A 50 -26.33 -0.41 19.21
C ILE A 50 -26.61 -0.95 20.64
N GLY A 51 -25.83 -0.55 21.64
CA GLY A 51 -25.95 -1.02 23.03
C GLY A 51 -25.62 -2.51 23.21
N LYS A 52 -24.80 -3.09 22.33
CA LYS A 52 -24.40 -4.50 22.37
C LYS A 52 -22.97 -4.67 21.87
N ASN A 53 -22.24 -5.59 22.47
CA ASN A 53 -20.92 -5.99 22.00
C ASN A 53 -21.03 -6.89 20.77
N PHE A 54 -20.10 -6.71 19.83
CA PHE A 54 -19.93 -7.65 18.74
C PHE A 54 -19.35 -8.97 19.23
N PHE A 55 -19.81 -10.06 18.66
CA PHE A 55 -19.11 -11.32 18.72
C PHE A 55 -18.16 -11.41 17.53
N ALA A 56 -16.88 -11.48 17.83
CA ALA A 56 -15.83 -11.53 16.82
C ALA A 56 -15.20 -12.92 16.75
N VAL A 57 -14.81 -13.31 15.56
CA VAL A 57 -13.93 -14.44 15.30
C VAL A 57 -12.76 -13.90 14.46
N ASP A 58 -11.54 -14.07 14.94
CA ASP A 58 -10.34 -13.62 14.25
C ASP A 58 -9.31 -14.75 14.14
N ALA A 59 -8.50 -14.72 13.10
CA ALA A 59 -7.47 -15.70 12.83
C ALA A 59 -6.11 -15.03 12.63
N VAL A 60 -5.08 -15.56 13.27
CA VAL A 60 -3.69 -15.20 12.97
C VAL A 60 -3.20 -16.09 11.84
N LEU A 61 -2.85 -15.45 10.72
CA LEU A 61 -2.39 -16.15 9.54
C LEU A 61 -0.86 -16.26 9.52
N GLY A 62 -0.37 -17.41 9.08
CA GLY A 62 1.03 -17.67 8.77
C GLY A 62 1.32 -17.52 7.27
N GLN A 63 2.48 -18.00 6.87
CA GLN A 63 2.85 -18.05 5.45
C GLN A 63 1.94 -19.01 4.68
N LYS A 64 1.77 -18.75 3.37
CA LYS A 64 1.01 -19.64 2.46
C LYS A 64 -0.40 -19.98 3.00
N SER A 65 -1.08 -19.02 3.58
CA SER A 65 -2.45 -19.17 4.11
C SER A 65 -2.59 -20.15 5.28
N GLN A 66 -1.52 -20.46 5.98
CA GLN A 66 -1.61 -21.21 7.24
C GLN A 66 -2.42 -20.43 8.26
N VAL A 67 -3.25 -21.10 9.02
CA VAL A 67 -3.93 -20.55 10.20
C VAL A 67 -3.13 -20.98 11.42
N LEU A 68 -2.53 -20.00 12.10
CA LEU A 68 -1.69 -20.24 13.29
C LEU A 68 -2.52 -20.30 14.56
N ASP A 69 -3.55 -19.49 14.65
CA ASP A 69 -4.45 -19.43 15.80
C ASP A 69 -5.81 -18.86 15.37
N VAL A 70 -6.87 -19.25 16.09
CA VAL A 70 -8.24 -18.71 15.94
C VAL A 70 -8.79 -18.42 17.31
N LYS A 71 -9.31 -17.22 17.50
CA LYS A 71 -9.96 -16.77 18.73
C LYS A 71 -11.36 -16.26 18.43
N ALA A 72 -12.27 -16.45 19.40
CA ALA A 72 -13.63 -15.97 19.35
C ALA A 72 -14.02 -15.34 20.68
N GLY A 73 -14.81 -14.26 20.66
CA GLY A 73 -15.26 -13.54 21.84
C GLY A 73 -15.67 -12.12 21.54
N THR A 74 -15.58 -11.23 22.51
CA THR A 74 -15.72 -9.79 22.29
C THR A 74 -14.57 -9.25 21.45
N LEU A 75 -14.74 -8.12 20.77
CA LEU A 75 -13.67 -7.48 20.01
C LEU A 75 -12.41 -7.33 20.86
N GLN A 76 -12.54 -6.80 22.06
CA GLN A 76 -11.42 -6.60 22.96
C GLN A 76 -10.70 -7.91 23.31
N ALA A 77 -11.44 -8.95 23.70
CA ALA A 77 -10.84 -10.23 24.08
C ALA A 77 -10.11 -10.92 22.92
N VAL A 78 -10.65 -10.79 21.71
CA VAL A 78 -10.02 -11.33 20.49
C VAL A 78 -8.76 -10.55 20.15
N GLU A 79 -8.78 -9.22 20.21
CA GLU A 79 -7.59 -8.38 19.98
C GLU A 79 -6.48 -8.71 20.98
N GLU A 80 -6.78 -8.75 22.26
CA GLU A 80 -5.81 -9.07 23.32
C GLU A 80 -5.16 -10.44 23.13
N ALA A 81 -5.90 -11.41 22.60
CA ALA A 81 -5.40 -12.77 22.38
C ALA A 81 -4.62 -12.93 21.05
N THR A 82 -4.98 -12.21 19.99
CA THR A 82 -4.42 -12.43 18.64
C THR A 82 -3.33 -11.44 18.27
N TRP A 83 -3.41 -10.18 18.69
CA TRP A 83 -2.48 -9.14 18.29
C TRP A 83 -1.03 -9.38 18.71
N PRO A 84 -0.72 -9.84 19.93
CA PRO A 84 0.67 -10.13 20.31
C PRO A 84 1.32 -11.22 19.43
N LEU A 85 0.55 -12.22 19.02
CA LEU A 85 1.04 -13.27 18.12
C LEU A 85 1.21 -12.72 16.69
N ALA A 86 0.27 -11.90 16.24
CA ALA A 86 0.36 -11.26 14.92
C ALA A 86 1.59 -10.32 14.84
N ASP A 87 1.84 -9.49 15.85
CA ASP A 87 2.99 -8.61 15.91
C ASP A 87 4.31 -9.39 15.96
N LYS A 88 4.40 -10.41 16.82
CA LYS A 88 5.58 -11.26 16.90
C LYS A 88 5.92 -11.91 15.55
N ARG A 89 4.91 -12.26 14.78
CA ARG A 89 5.06 -12.87 13.46
C ARG A 89 5.47 -11.87 12.38
N THR A 90 5.00 -10.62 12.48
CA THR A 90 5.18 -9.59 11.45
C THR A 90 6.44 -8.74 11.63
N ASN A 91 7.01 -8.67 12.81
CA ASN A 91 8.16 -7.81 13.08
C ASN A 91 9.43 -8.64 13.21
N ILE A 92 10.44 -8.29 12.43
CA ILE A 92 11.78 -8.91 12.45
C ILE A 92 12.81 -7.81 12.74
N ASN A 93 13.56 -7.99 13.82
CA ASN A 93 14.70 -7.14 14.11
C ASN A 93 15.90 -7.60 13.29
N LEU A 94 16.49 -6.68 12.53
CA LEU A 94 17.71 -6.91 11.77
C LEU A 94 18.90 -6.41 12.60
N GLU A 95 19.96 -7.20 12.66
CA GLU A 95 21.23 -6.76 13.20
C GLU A 95 21.97 -5.93 12.15
N MET A 96 21.58 -4.66 12.02
CA MET A 96 22.19 -3.70 11.10
C MET A 96 22.79 -2.55 11.88
N GLU A 97 24.07 -2.23 11.63
CA GLU A 97 24.72 -1.09 12.26
C GLU A 97 24.17 0.25 11.76
N GLU A 98 23.78 0.30 10.48
CA GLU A 98 23.19 1.48 9.83
C GLU A 98 22.15 1.07 8.79
N PRO A 99 21.11 1.89 8.55
CA PRO A 99 20.11 1.63 7.53
C PRO A 99 20.71 1.54 6.12
N ALA A 100 20.07 0.78 5.25
CA ALA A 100 20.47 0.59 3.86
C ALA A 100 20.29 1.87 3.02
N ASP A 101 21.17 2.06 2.04
CA ASP A 101 21.13 3.13 1.05
C ASP A 101 20.21 2.81 -0.13
N ILE A 102 20.14 1.52 -0.49
CA ILE A 102 19.32 1.03 -1.60
C ILE A 102 18.39 -0.07 -1.08
N LEU A 103 17.09 0.06 -1.37
CA LEU A 103 16.09 -0.97 -1.14
C LEU A 103 15.71 -1.61 -2.48
N ILE A 104 15.84 -2.94 -2.58
CA ILE A 104 15.56 -3.71 -3.80
C ILE A 104 14.47 -4.74 -3.54
N PHE A 105 13.47 -4.81 -4.43
CA PHE A 105 12.42 -5.84 -4.39
C PHE A 105 11.75 -6.00 -5.76
N GLY A 106 11.01 -7.12 -5.91
CA GLY A 106 10.16 -7.39 -7.06
C GLY A 106 8.70 -7.13 -6.78
N LEU A 107 7.98 -6.60 -7.76
CA LEU A 107 6.54 -6.48 -7.79
C LEU A 107 5.96 -7.51 -8.74
N PRO A 108 5.39 -8.62 -8.24
CA PRO A 108 4.83 -9.66 -9.10
C PRO A 108 3.58 -9.15 -9.81
N ARG A 109 3.30 -9.69 -11.00
CA ARG A 109 2.07 -9.40 -11.73
C ARG A 109 0.81 -9.73 -10.91
N ASN A 110 0.87 -10.75 -10.09
CA ASN A 110 -0.19 -11.16 -9.17
C ASN A 110 -0.01 -10.49 -7.79
N PHE A 111 -0.19 -9.19 -7.76
CA PHE A 111 -0.27 -8.44 -6.51
C PHE A 111 -1.60 -8.71 -5.80
N HIS A 112 -1.71 -8.39 -4.49
CA HIS A 112 -2.83 -8.83 -3.66
C HIS A 112 -4.24 -8.37 -4.10
N TYR A 113 -4.35 -7.47 -5.02
CA TYR A 113 -5.62 -7.08 -5.65
C TYR A 113 -6.04 -7.98 -6.83
N GLY A 114 -5.26 -9.00 -7.14
CA GLY A 114 -5.59 -10.02 -8.15
C GLY A 114 -4.62 -10.09 -9.33
N PRO A 115 -4.87 -11.01 -10.27
CA PRO A 115 -4.01 -11.23 -11.42
C PRO A 115 -3.85 -9.98 -12.28
N GLY A 116 -2.61 -9.64 -12.62
CA GLY A 116 -2.26 -8.47 -13.42
C GLY A 116 -2.26 -7.15 -12.67
N MET A 117 -2.71 -7.10 -11.42
CA MET A 117 -2.84 -5.84 -10.67
C MET A 117 -1.49 -5.26 -10.24
N GLY A 118 -0.44 -6.07 -10.09
CA GLY A 118 0.90 -5.61 -9.71
C GLY A 118 1.62 -4.78 -10.77
N THR A 119 1.16 -4.80 -12.01
CA THR A 119 1.70 -4.00 -13.13
C THR A 119 0.87 -2.77 -13.46
N ASN A 120 -0.29 -2.61 -12.84
CA ASN A 120 -1.07 -1.37 -12.86
C ASN A 120 -0.26 -0.25 -12.20
N PRO A 121 -0.06 0.90 -12.85
CA PRO A 121 0.84 1.95 -12.35
C PRO A 121 0.44 2.48 -10.97
N ILE A 122 -0.86 2.63 -10.69
CA ILE A 122 -1.35 3.10 -9.38
C ILE A 122 -1.10 2.04 -8.30
N LEU A 123 -1.41 0.76 -8.57
CA LEU A 123 -1.22 -0.31 -7.59
C LEU A 123 0.26 -0.67 -7.43
N MET A 124 1.06 -0.56 -8.49
CA MET A 124 2.52 -0.64 -8.41
C MET A 124 3.07 0.43 -7.45
N SER A 125 2.64 1.68 -7.62
CA SER A 125 3.02 2.78 -6.72
C SER A 125 2.65 2.48 -5.27
N LEU A 126 1.43 2.00 -5.01
CA LEU A 126 1.02 1.56 -3.68
C LEU A 126 1.93 0.45 -3.14
N GLY A 127 2.25 -0.54 -3.96
CA GLY A 127 3.16 -1.64 -3.56
C GLY A 127 4.53 -1.13 -3.14
N ILE A 128 5.08 -0.15 -3.87
CA ILE A 128 6.36 0.49 -3.56
C ILE A 128 6.28 1.23 -2.21
N GLY A 129 5.25 2.05 -2.01
CA GLY A 129 5.04 2.73 -0.74
C GLY A 129 4.81 1.76 0.42
N GLY A 130 4.06 0.68 0.20
CA GLY A 130 3.85 -0.37 1.19
C GLY A 130 5.14 -1.11 1.57
N GLN A 131 6.01 -1.40 0.62
CA GLN A 131 7.30 -2.03 0.92
C GLN A 131 8.26 -1.07 1.63
N LEU A 132 8.27 0.20 1.25
CA LEU A 132 8.99 1.23 2.00
C LEU A 132 8.56 1.23 3.47
N SER A 133 7.26 1.22 3.74
CA SER A 133 6.75 1.25 5.12
C SER A 133 7.17 0.03 5.95
N ARG A 134 7.31 -1.12 5.32
CA ARG A 134 7.79 -2.36 5.97
C ARG A 134 9.28 -2.34 6.28
N CYS A 135 10.05 -1.55 5.54
CA CYS A 135 11.50 -1.44 5.68
C CYS A 135 11.94 -0.10 6.32
N TRP A 136 11.01 0.65 6.86
CA TRP A 136 11.20 2.02 7.31
C TRP A 136 12.40 2.23 8.25
N HIS A 137 12.62 1.30 9.17
CA HIS A 137 13.72 1.37 10.13
C HIS A 137 15.05 0.86 9.56
N ALA A 138 14.96 0.01 8.54
CA ALA A 138 16.11 -0.63 7.90
C ALA A 138 16.59 0.10 6.64
N PHE A 139 15.90 1.18 6.22
CA PHE A 139 16.18 1.94 5.01
C PHE A 139 16.18 3.45 5.30
N ARG A 140 17.24 4.15 4.92
CA ARG A 140 17.40 5.56 5.26
C ARG A 140 16.57 6.52 4.41
N GLU A 141 16.28 7.70 4.96
CA GLU A 141 15.75 8.83 4.20
C GLU A 141 16.76 9.29 3.14
N GLY A 142 16.25 9.66 1.96
CA GLY A 142 17.09 10.03 0.82
C GLY A 142 17.78 8.84 0.13
N GLY A 143 17.51 7.61 0.55
CA GLY A 143 17.95 6.41 -0.16
C GLY A 143 17.28 6.24 -1.52
N VAL A 144 17.60 5.16 -2.22
CA VAL A 144 17.06 4.83 -3.54
C VAL A 144 16.31 3.52 -3.50
N ILE A 145 15.13 3.47 -4.11
CA ILE A 145 14.38 2.23 -4.33
C ILE A 145 14.62 1.74 -5.76
N ILE A 146 14.86 0.43 -5.92
CA ILE A 146 14.84 -0.27 -7.20
C ILE A 146 13.76 -1.35 -7.12
N ALA A 147 12.65 -1.12 -7.82
CA ALA A 147 11.56 -2.08 -7.93
C ALA A 147 11.58 -2.74 -9.31
N ALA A 148 11.72 -4.06 -9.35
CA ALA A 148 11.57 -4.81 -10.59
C ALA A 148 10.08 -5.02 -10.87
N SER A 149 9.59 -4.48 -11.99
CA SER A 149 8.18 -4.58 -12.39
C SER A 149 8.05 -4.49 -13.91
N LEU A 150 7.13 -5.25 -14.47
CA LEU A 150 6.76 -5.14 -15.88
C LEU A 150 6.13 -3.79 -16.22
N CYS A 151 5.38 -3.19 -15.31
CA CYS A 151 4.73 -1.89 -15.48
C CYS A 151 4.16 -1.72 -16.91
N ASP A 152 3.29 -2.66 -17.33
CA ASP A 152 2.72 -2.71 -18.69
C ASP A 152 1.55 -1.73 -18.87
N GLY A 153 1.11 -1.07 -17.79
CA GLY A 153 0.04 -0.08 -17.83
C GLY A 153 -1.36 -0.68 -17.93
N TRP A 154 -1.52 -1.95 -17.57
CA TRP A 154 -2.83 -2.57 -17.64
C TRP A 154 -3.76 -2.10 -16.51
N PHE A 155 -4.93 -1.60 -16.88
CA PHE A 155 -6.02 -1.26 -15.96
C PHE A 155 -7.16 -2.26 -16.12
N ASN A 156 -7.69 -2.77 -15.00
CA ASN A 156 -8.87 -3.64 -15.02
C ASN A 156 -10.15 -2.79 -15.00
N PRO A 157 -10.88 -2.66 -16.10
CA PRO A 157 -12.06 -1.80 -16.17
C PRO A 157 -13.26 -2.35 -15.40
N HIS A 158 -13.26 -3.66 -15.08
CA HIS A 158 -14.36 -4.28 -14.37
C HIS A 158 -14.30 -4.08 -12.86
N TRP A 159 -13.10 -4.21 -12.26
CA TRP A 159 -12.95 -4.07 -10.83
C TRP A 159 -12.56 -2.65 -10.41
N PHE A 160 -11.84 -1.95 -11.27
CA PHE A 160 -11.27 -0.63 -11.01
C PHE A 160 -11.60 0.36 -12.11
N PRO A 161 -12.89 0.63 -12.36
CA PRO A 161 -13.33 1.39 -13.55
C PRO A 161 -12.79 2.83 -13.60
N SER A 162 -12.51 3.45 -12.45
CA SER A 162 -12.01 4.82 -12.37
C SER A 162 -10.48 4.96 -12.45
N TYR A 163 -9.73 3.86 -12.45
CA TYR A 163 -8.28 3.91 -12.27
C TYR A 163 -7.55 4.57 -13.43
N GLU A 164 -7.94 4.23 -14.66
CA GLU A 164 -7.33 4.81 -15.86
C GLU A 164 -7.59 6.32 -15.95
N GLU A 165 -8.84 6.74 -15.72
CA GLU A 165 -9.19 8.16 -15.66
C GLU A 165 -8.44 8.90 -14.56
N THR A 166 -8.33 8.29 -13.37
CA THR A 166 -7.57 8.87 -12.26
C THR A 166 -6.08 9.00 -12.58
N TYR A 167 -5.48 8.00 -13.25
CA TYR A 167 -4.11 8.09 -13.72
C TYR A 167 -3.92 9.25 -14.70
N HIS A 168 -4.82 9.41 -15.67
CA HIS A 168 -4.74 10.52 -16.64
C HIS A 168 -4.98 11.88 -15.96
N ALA A 169 -5.88 11.96 -15.00
CA ALA A 169 -6.08 13.18 -14.21
C ALA A 169 -4.79 13.56 -13.46
N LEU A 170 -4.09 12.60 -12.87
CA LEU A 170 -2.82 12.84 -12.16
C LEU A 170 -1.78 13.56 -13.02
N GLN A 171 -1.77 13.30 -14.34
CA GLN A 171 -0.79 13.91 -15.25
C GLN A 171 -0.91 15.44 -15.37
N LYS A 172 -1.99 16.03 -14.88
CA LYS A 172 -2.20 17.49 -14.86
C LYS A 172 -1.64 18.16 -13.60
N TYR A 173 -1.21 17.37 -12.62
CA TYR A 173 -0.79 17.84 -11.28
C TYR A 173 0.63 17.41 -10.97
N CYS A 174 1.33 18.19 -10.16
CA CYS A 174 2.70 17.86 -9.72
C CYS A 174 2.71 16.83 -8.60
N THR A 175 1.66 16.76 -7.80
CA THR A 175 1.58 15.89 -6.63
C THR A 175 0.23 15.19 -6.50
N ALA A 176 0.22 14.04 -5.80
CA ALA A 176 -1.01 13.36 -5.43
C ALA A 176 -1.94 14.24 -4.57
N ALA A 177 -1.37 15.09 -3.72
CA ALA A 177 -2.14 15.99 -2.86
C ALA A 177 -2.88 17.06 -3.67
N GLU A 178 -2.26 17.61 -4.70
CA GLU A 178 -2.91 18.55 -5.62
C GLU A 178 -4.07 17.90 -6.35
N LEU A 179 -3.88 16.70 -6.91
CA LEU A 179 -4.98 15.96 -7.54
C LEU A 179 -6.14 15.71 -6.57
N ILE A 180 -5.87 15.19 -5.37
CA ILE A 180 -6.91 14.83 -4.40
C ILE A 180 -7.76 16.06 -4.01
N ASN A 181 -7.17 17.25 -3.98
CA ASN A 181 -7.86 18.48 -3.66
C ASN A 181 -8.41 19.24 -4.89
N SER A 182 -8.43 18.62 -6.06
CA SER A 182 -8.86 19.23 -7.31
C SER A 182 -10.31 18.96 -7.67
N ASP A 183 -10.83 19.74 -8.60
CA ASP A 183 -12.14 19.52 -9.20
C ASP A 183 -12.17 18.20 -10.03
N ASP A 184 -11.07 17.84 -10.67
CA ASP A 184 -10.96 16.56 -11.40
C ASP A 184 -11.21 15.36 -10.47
N ALA A 185 -10.61 15.37 -9.28
CA ALA A 185 -10.86 14.31 -8.29
C ALA A 185 -12.33 14.28 -7.85
N MET A 186 -12.93 15.44 -7.61
CA MET A 186 -14.34 15.52 -7.24
C MET A 186 -15.27 15.06 -8.36
N GLN A 187 -14.96 15.33 -9.62
CA GLN A 187 -15.71 14.81 -10.78
C GLN A 187 -15.62 13.29 -10.86
N ILE A 188 -14.42 12.71 -10.73
CA ILE A 188 -14.23 11.25 -10.73
C ILE A 188 -15.00 10.58 -9.58
N VAL A 189 -14.90 11.12 -8.37
CA VAL A 189 -15.55 10.55 -7.18
C VAL A 189 -17.07 10.62 -7.29
N ASN A 190 -17.61 11.69 -7.87
CA ASN A 190 -19.05 11.90 -8.02
C ASN A 190 -19.61 11.40 -9.35
N ASN A 191 -18.80 10.78 -10.20
CA ASN A 191 -19.25 10.21 -11.47
C ASN A 191 -20.37 9.19 -11.21
N TYR A 192 -21.51 9.39 -11.87
CA TYR A 192 -22.72 8.58 -11.69
C TYR A 192 -22.48 7.11 -12.04
N ASP A 193 -21.77 6.84 -13.14
CA ASP A 193 -21.56 5.47 -13.62
C ASP A 193 -20.67 4.67 -12.67
N TYR A 194 -19.60 5.30 -12.14
CA TYR A 194 -18.75 4.66 -11.13
C TYR A 194 -19.50 4.39 -9.83
N ARG A 195 -20.33 5.31 -9.39
CA ARG A 195 -21.17 5.13 -8.19
C ARG A 195 -22.21 4.04 -8.40
N TYR A 196 -22.82 3.98 -9.58
CA TYR A 196 -23.78 2.94 -9.93
C TYR A 196 -23.10 1.56 -9.95
N GLN A 197 -21.93 1.44 -10.59
CA GLN A 197 -21.16 0.20 -10.63
C GLN A 197 -20.76 -0.26 -9.23
N TYR A 198 -20.27 0.65 -8.39
CA TYR A 198 -19.93 0.34 -6.99
C TYR A 198 -21.15 -0.16 -6.20
N SER A 199 -22.31 0.45 -6.39
CA SER A 199 -23.52 0.09 -5.62
C SER A 199 -24.20 -1.20 -6.10
N ASN A 200 -24.00 -1.60 -7.35
CA ASN A 200 -24.74 -2.69 -7.98
C ASN A 200 -23.87 -3.86 -8.47
N HIS A 201 -22.56 -3.69 -8.54
CA HIS A 201 -21.61 -4.68 -9.04
C HIS A 201 -20.43 -4.84 -8.08
N TYR A 202 -19.58 -5.83 -8.35
CA TYR A 202 -18.35 -6.03 -7.61
C TYR A 202 -17.25 -5.15 -8.20
N THR A 203 -17.23 -3.86 -7.81
CA THR A 203 -16.21 -2.90 -8.21
C THR A 203 -15.70 -2.13 -7.00
N TYR A 204 -14.49 -1.57 -7.12
CA TYR A 204 -13.98 -0.63 -6.13
C TYR A 204 -14.59 0.76 -6.33
N HIS A 205 -14.85 1.47 -5.23
CA HIS A 205 -15.31 2.85 -5.28
C HIS A 205 -14.28 3.75 -5.98
N SER A 206 -14.73 4.74 -6.75
CA SER A 206 -13.85 5.64 -7.50
C SER A 206 -12.81 6.38 -6.64
N PHE A 207 -13.12 6.67 -5.39
CA PHE A 207 -12.16 7.24 -4.44
C PHE A 207 -10.97 6.30 -4.13
N HIS A 208 -11.09 5.00 -4.37
CA HIS A 208 -10.04 4.04 -4.06
C HIS A 208 -8.75 4.32 -4.86
N ALA A 209 -8.85 4.71 -6.14
CA ALA A 209 -7.68 5.06 -6.95
C ALA A 209 -6.90 6.25 -6.36
N LEU A 210 -7.60 7.31 -5.94
CA LEU A 210 -6.98 8.47 -5.28
C LEU A 210 -6.27 8.11 -3.99
N SER A 211 -6.90 7.24 -3.19
CA SER A 211 -6.33 6.71 -1.96
C SER A 211 -5.03 5.91 -2.21
N MET A 212 -5.01 5.09 -3.26
CA MET A 212 -3.84 4.29 -3.63
C MET A 212 -2.69 5.15 -4.15
N ILE A 213 -2.99 6.19 -4.95
CA ILE A 213 -1.98 7.18 -5.38
C ILE A 213 -1.37 7.89 -4.17
N SER A 214 -2.20 8.32 -3.22
CA SER A 214 -1.73 8.95 -1.99
C SER A 214 -0.75 8.03 -1.23
N GLY A 215 -1.11 6.75 -1.11
CA GLY A 215 -0.25 5.75 -0.49
C GLY A 215 1.08 5.56 -1.20
N GLY A 216 1.06 5.46 -2.51
CA GLY A 216 2.27 5.31 -3.32
C GLY A 216 3.19 6.53 -3.28
N SER A 217 2.62 7.73 -3.15
CA SER A 217 3.40 8.99 -3.12
C SER A 217 4.38 9.11 -1.94
N ALA A 218 4.18 8.34 -0.87
CA ALA A 218 5.11 8.33 0.26
C ALA A 218 6.53 7.92 -0.14
N ALA A 219 6.68 7.04 -1.13
CA ALA A 219 8.00 6.66 -1.63
C ALA A 219 8.72 7.84 -2.28
N LEU A 220 8.03 8.67 -3.05
CA LEU A 220 8.60 9.87 -3.68
C LEU A 220 9.01 10.94 -2.66
N LEU A 221 8.32 11.01 -1.53
CA LEU A 221 8.61 11.97 -0.47
C LEU A 221 9.80 11.56 0.40
N TRP A 222 10.07 10.25 0.51
CA TRP A 222 11.11 9.70 1.38
C TRP A 222 12.43 9.46 0.67
N THR A 223 12.40 9.15 -0.62
CA THR A 223 13.57 8.71 -1.39
C THR A 223 14.10 9.80 -2.31
N SER A 224 15.39 9.70 -2.65
CA SER A 224 15.98 10.52 -3.70
C SER A 224 15.58 10.07 -5.11
N ALA A 225 15.28 8.80 -5.29
CA ALA A 225 14.78 8.25 -6.55
C ALA A 225 14.10 6.89 -6.34
N VAL A 226 13.15 6.58 -7.22
CA VAL A 226 12.54 5.26 -7.37
C VAL A 226 12.73 4.80 -8.81
N PHE A 227 13.49 3.73 -9.01
CA PHE A 227 13.69 3.11 -10.32
C PHE A 227 12.72 1.95 -10.52
N ILE A 228 12.13 1.87 -11.71
CA ILE A 228 11.35 0.71 -12.17
C ILE A 228 12.17 -0.02 -13.20
N ALA A 229 12.76 -1.15 -12.80
CA ALA A 229 13.58 -1.97 -13.67
C ALA A 229 12.71 -2.96 -14.47
N GLY A 230 12.84 -2.94 -15.79
CA GLY A 230 12.12 -3.82 -16.71
C GLY A 230 10.74 -3.34 -17.13
N ALA A 231 10.43 -2.04 -17.01
CA ALA A 231 9.15 -1.48 -17.43
C ALA A 231 8.91 -1.66 -18.94
N GLU A 232 7.86 -2.42 -19.32
CA GLU A 232 7.44 -2.62 -20.72
C GLU A 232 6.79 -1.37 -21.30
N ALA A 233 6.07 -0.61 -20.45
CA ALA A 233 5.46 0.66 -20.84
C ALA A 233 6.01 1.82 -19.97
N PRO A 234 7.23 2.30 -20.25
CA PRO A 234 7.96 3.24 -19.39
C PRO A 234 7.25 4.58 -19.17
N GLY A 235 6.32 4.96 -20.03
CA GLY A 235 5.49 6.15 -19.87
C GLY A 235 4.65 6.10 -18.61
N TYR A 236 4.12 4.93 -18.26
CA TYR A 236 3.31 4.76 -17.06
C TYR A 236 4.13 4.90 -15.76
N ALA A 237 5.37 4.41 -15.75
CA ALA A 237 6.27 4.63 -14.62
C ALA A 237 6.58 6.12 -14.43
N ARG A 238 6.90 6.84 -15.53
CA ARG A 238 7.15 8.30 -15.49
C ARG A 238 5.94 9.08 -15.00
N GLY A 239 4.74 8.70 -15.44
CA GLY A 239 3.49 9.34 -15.01
C GLY A 239 3.19 9.17 -13.52
N MET A 240 3.82 8.21 -12.86
CA MET A 240 3.79 8.04 -11.39
C MET A 240 4.98 8.73 -10.69
N GLY A 241 5.84 9.46 -11.41
CA GLY A 241 7.04 10.10 -10.85
C GLY A 241 8.25 9.18 -10.70
N PHE A 242 8.22 7.97 -11.28
CA PHE A 242 9.30 6.99 -11.19
C PHE A 242 10.22 7.04 -12.42
N ILE A 243 11.43 6.53 -12.29
CA ILE A 243 12.45 6.49 -13.31
C ILE A 243 12.48 5.07 -13.92
N PRO A 244 11.95 4.84 -15.12
CA PRO A 244 12.05 3.54 -15.77
C PRO A 244 13.46 3.27 -16.27
N THR A 245 13.92 2.04 -16.13
CA THR A 245 15.17 1.53 -16.73
C THR A 245 14.88 0.23 -17.48
N SER A 246 15.68 -0.02 -18.52
CA SER A 246 15.52 -1.22 -19.34
C SER A 246 15.98 -2.48 -18.63
N THR A 247 16.98 -2.35 -17.76
CA THR A 247 17.56 -3.47 -17.00
C THR A 247 17.75 -3.10 -15.52
N PHE A 248 17.93 -4.12 -14.71
CA PHE A 248 18.27 -3.96 -13.31
C PHE A 248 19.66 -3.34 -13.12
N GLU A 249 20.63 -3.74 -13.94
CA GLU A 249 21.99 -3.24 -13.91
C GLU A 249 22.03 -1.75 -14.17
N GLU A 250 21.26 -1.27 -15.15
CA GLU A 250 21.11 0.16 -15.41
C GLU A 250 20.57 0.93 -14.20
N ALA A 251 19.52 0.39 -13.56
CA ALA A 251 18.95 0.97 -12.35
C ALA A 251 19.98 1.03 -11.21
N LEU A 252 20.72 -0.06 -11.00
CA LEU A 252 21.74 -0.14 -9.96
C LEU A 252 22.90 0.83 -10.20
N ASP A 253 23.36 0.96 -11.44
CA ASP A 253 24.42 1.90 -11.80
C ASP A 253 23.98 3.37 -11.59
N GLN A 254 22.74 3.69 -11.93
CA GLN A 254 22.18 5.02 -11.69
C GLN A 254 21.99 5.25 -10.18
N ALA A 255 21.49 4.28 -9.42
CA ALA A 255 21.35 4.36 -7.97
C ALA A 255 22.69 4.63 -7.27
N LYS A 256 23.78 3.93 -7.68
CA LYS A 256 25.14 4.16 -7.15
C LYS A 256 25.68 5.57 -7.40
N ARG A 257 25.24 6.23 -8.47
CA ARG A 257 25.62 7.64 -8.72
C ARG A 257 24.95 8.59 -7.74
N ILE A 258 23.78 8.22 -7.19
CA ILE A 258 23.02 9.02 -6.24
C ILE A 258 23.53 8.78 -4.81
N VAL A 259 23.67 7.52 -4.39
CA VAL A 259 23.96 7.18 -2.98
C VAL A 259 25.41 6.88 -2.70
N GLY A 260 26.26 6.80 -3.72
CA GLY A 260 27.68 6.50 -3.61
C GLY A 260 28.07 5.12 -4.16
N LYS A 261 29.38 4.91 -4.36
CA LYS A 261 29.92 3.72 -5.06
C LYS A 261 29.77 2.40 -4.29
N ASN A 262 29.75 2.46 -2.97
CA ASN A 262 29.69 1.29 -2.09
C ASN A 262 28.46 1.36 -1.18
N PRO A 263 27.24 1.31 -1.75
CA PRO A 263 26.02 1.44 -0.95
C PRO A 263 25.77 0.18 -0.13
N LYS A 264 25.16 0.34 1.04
CA LYS A 264 24.49 -0.75 1.75
C LYS A 264 23.19 -1.08 1.04
N ILE A 265 22.96 -2.35 0.72
CA ILE A 265 21.81 -2.80 -0.04
C ILE A 265 20.96 -3.73 0.81
N LEU A 266 19.68 -3.40 0.94
CA LEU A 266 18.66 -4.27 1.49
C LEU A 266 17.85 -4.86 0.32
N CYS A 267 17.92 -6.17 0.15
CA CYS A 267 17.12 -6.88 -0.85
C CYS A 267 16.05 -7.73 -0.14
N THR A 268 14.78 -7.43 -0.41
CA THR A 268 13.66 -8.19 0.13
C THR A 268 13.05 -9.06 -0.96
N SER A 269 13.49 -10.33 -1.01
CA SER A 269 12.92 -11.31 -1.93
C SER A 269 11.52 -11.73 -1.47
N GLU A 270 10.65 -12.07 -2.43
CA GLU A 270 9.30 -12.62 -2.19
C GLU A 270 8.40 -11.80 -1.25
N CYS A 271 8.66 -10.50 -1.12
CA CYS A 271 7.94 -9.62 -0.17
C CYS A 271 6.42 -9.51 -0.45
N PHE A 272 5.96 -9.95 -1.62
CA PHE A 272 4.55 -9.99 -2.02
C PHE A 272 4.00 -11.39 -2.29
N SER A 273 4.79 -12.45 -2.10
CA SER A 273 4.40 -13.83 -2.43
C SER A 273 3.78 -14.60 -1.27
N GLY A 274 3.99 -14.16 -0.05
CA GLY A 274 3.44 -14.80 1.16
C GLY A 274 2.28 -14.00 1.73
N GLY A 275 1.22 -14.58 2.21
CA GLY A 275 0.07 -13.89 2.79
C GLY A 275 0.36 -13.06 4.07
N VAL A 276 1.62 -12.79 4.37
CA VAL A 276 2.08 -12.08 5.58
C VAL A 276 3.00 -10.94 5.20
N ALA A 277 2.60 -9.73 5.58
CA ALA A 277 3.50 -8.58 5.54
C ALA A 277 4.53 -8.69 6.68
N VAL A 278 5.81 -8.52 6.38
CA VAL A 278 6.90 -8.53 7.35
C VAL A 278 7.51 -7.15 7.44
N HIS A 279 7.64 -6.63 8.66
CA HIS A 279 8.28 -5.37 8.99
C HIS A 279 9.70 -5.63 9.47
N LEU A 280 10.64 -4.88 8.92
CA LEU A 280 12.06 -4.95 9.27
C LEU A 280 12.44 -3.76 10.12
N HIS A 281 13.01 -4.02 11.29
CA HIS A 281 13.46 -3.03 12.27
C HIS A 281 14.96 -3.11 12.49
#